data_e1b4ed335d81a8c6b17c6dc26d71a17c
#
_entry.id   e1b4ed335d81a8c6b17c6dc26d71a17c
#
_cell.length_a   1.000
_cell.length_b   1.000
_cell.length_c   1.000
_cell.angle_alpha   90.00
_cell.angle_beta   90.00
_cell.angle_gamma   90.00
#
_symmetry.space_group_name_H-M   'P 1'
#
loop_
_entity.id
_entity.type
_entity.pdbx_description
1 polymer ?
#
loop_
_entity_poly.entity_id
_entity_poly.type
_entity_poly.pdbx_seq_one_letter_code
_entity_poly.pdbx_strand_id
1 'polypeptide(L)'
;VQALAWPQGALDPQGPIAAAERTILLNATVIMLAVVVPVIVLTLAFAWWFRAGNPWARRDPEWAYSGAVEVTVWSIPALVILFLGGIAWIGSHDLDPAKPLSSSRPPLAVQVVSLDWKWLFIYPDLGVASVNRLVVPAGTPLRMQLTSASVMNSFFVPQLGSQIYTMGGMTTSLNLQADTPGTYAGLSANFSGDGFSDMRFATVAVPPDQFARWLADVRAGTGTLDAASYAALARPAVAAAPATWGRVAPGLFQEILAETAKVPDAAMAMPAAGE
;
A
#
# COMPACT_ATOMS: atom_id res chain seq x y z
N VAL A 1 -20.96 10.19 6.07
CA VAL A 1 -20.70 8.83 5.53
C VAL A 1 -20.87 8.94 4.02
N GLN A 2 -19.79 9.26 3.29
CA GLN A 2 -19.82 9.13 1.84
C GLN A 2 -19.88 7.63 1.53
N ALA A 3 -20.94 7.22 0.84
CA ALA A 3 -21.02 5.89 0.26
C ALA A 3 -19.75 5.65 -0.56
N LEU A 4 -19.03 4.55 -0.27
CA LEU A 4 -17.93 4.12 -1.11
C LEU A 4 -18.48 3.94 -2.53
N ALA A 5 -18.22 4.93 -3.38
CA ALA A 5 -18.42 4.74 -4.80
C ALA A 5 -17.40 3.67 -5.23
N TRP A 6 -17.89 2.48 -5.51
CA TRP A 6 -17.14 1.45 -6.18
C TRP A 6 -16.90 1.92 -7.64
N PRO A 7 -15.66 1.96 -8.14
CA PRO A 7 -14.45 1.23 -7.72
C PRO A 7 -13.28 2.17 -7.35
N GLN A 8 -13.25 2.70 -6.15
CA GLN A 8 -12.07 3.44 -5.66
C GLN A 8 -11.10 2.43 -5.02
N GLY A 9 -9.94 2.20 -5.65
CA GLY A 9 -8.96 1.25 -5.13
C GLY A 9 -7.92 0.86 -6.18
N ALA A 10 -7.29 -0.28 -6.04
CA ALA A 10 -6.25 -0.80 -6.93
C ALA A 10 -6.71 -0.99 -8.40
N LEU A 11 -8.03 -1.08 -8.66
CA LEU A 11 -8.58 -1.18 -10.02
C LEU A 11 -8.82 0.18 -10.69
N ASP A 12 -8.71 1.28 -9.94
CA ASP A 12 -8.80 2.65 -10.44
C ASP A 12 -7.49 3.41 -10.15
N PRO A 13 -6.40 3.06 -10.84
CA PRO A 13 -5.07 3.63 -10.60
C PRO A 13 -5.02 5.10 -11.02
N GLN A 14 -4.41 5.92 -10.19
CA GLN A 14 -4.23 7.35 -10.39
C GLN A 14 -2.75 7.76 -10.42
N GLY A 15 -1.87 6.77 -10.55
CA GLY A 15 -0.43 6.96 -10.69
C GLY A 15 0.23 5.80 -11.44
N PRO A 16 1.50 5.97 -11.89
CA PRO A 16 2.16 5.02 -12.78
C PRO A 16 2.41 3.67 -12.10
N ILE A 17 2.72 3.65 -10.80
CA ILE A 17 2.94 2.41 -10.04
C ILE A 17 1.65 1.60 -9.96
N ALA A 18 0.55 2.22 -9.49
CA ALA A 18 -0.75 1.54 -9.39
C ALA A 18 -1.27 1.07 -10.76
N ALA A 19 -0.98 1.80 -11.85
CA ALA A 19 -1.34 1.39 -13.21
C ALA A 19 -0.58 0.12 -13.64
N ALA A 20 0.71 0.04 -13.33
CA ALA A 20 1.52 -1.14 -13.59
C ALA A 20 1.07 -2.35 -12.74
N GLU A 21 0.81 -2.14 -11.45
CA GLU A 21 0.27 -3.17 -10.54
C GLU A 21 -1.09 -3.70 -11.01
N ARG A 22 -1.99 -2.82 -11.47
CA ARG A 22 -3.27 -3.24 -12.07
C ARG A 22 -3.04 -4.13 -13.29
N THR A 23 -2.06 -3.79 -14.14
CA THR A 23 -1.73 -4.59 -15.33
C THR A 23 -1.24 -5.98 -14.95
N ILE A 24 -0.36 -6.07 -13.95
CA ILE A 24 0.11 -7.36 -13.42
C ILE A 24 -1.06 -8.17 -12.86
N LEU A 25 -1.92 -7.54 -12.06
CA LEU A 25 -3.11 -8.20 -11.48
C LEU A 25 -4.04 -8.76 -12.55
N LEU A 26 -4.34 -7.97 -13.59
CA LEU A 26 -5.22 -8.41 -14.68
C LEU A 26 -4.58 -9.55 -15.49
N ASN A 27 -3.30 -9.45 -15.83
CA ASN A 27 -2.58 -10.50 -16.55
C ASN A 27 -2.56 -11.82 -15.75
N ALA A 28 -2.22 -11.74 -14.46
CA ALA A 28 -2.25 -12.90 -13.58
C ALA A 28 -3.67 -13.51 -13.47
N THR A 29 -4.68 -12.66 -13.35
CA THR A 29 -6.09 -13.10 -13.29
C THR A 29 -6.51 -13.82 -14.58
N VAL A 30 -6.17 -13.29 -15.75
CA VAL A 30 -6.49 -13.94 -17.04
C VAL A 30 -5.81 -15.31 -17.16
N ILE A 31 -4.53 -15.41 -16.80
CA ILE A 31 -3.81 -16.70 -16.83
C ILE A 31 -4.46 -17.70 -15.86
N MET A 32 -4.81 -17.26 -14.65
CA MET A 32 -5.46 -18.12 -13.67
C MET A 32 -6.84 -18.58 -14.15
N LEU A 33 -7.66 -17.69 -14.69
CA LEU A 33 -9.00 -18.02 -15.20
C LEU A 33 -8.95 -18.96 -16.42
N ALA A 34 -7.91 -18.87 -17.25
CA ALA A 34 -7.72 -19.79 -18.37
C ALA A 34 -7.55 -21.26 -17.93
N VAL A 35 -7.16 -21.50 -16.67
CA VAL A 35 -7.08 -22.84 -16.09
C VAL A 35 -8.28 -23.15 -15.20
N VAL A 36 -8.66 -22.23 -14.33
CA VAL A 36 -9.71 -22.46 -13.32
C VAL A 36 -11.07 -22.67 -13.98
N VAL A 37 -11.41 -21.87 -14.99
CA VAL A 37 -12.73 -22.00 -15.67
C VAL A 37 -12.88 -23.35 -16.38
N PRO A 38 -11.92 -23.83 -17.21
CA PRO A 38 -12.02 -25.18 -17.79
C PRO A 38 -12.10 -26.30 -16.75
N VAL A 39 -11.33 -26.19 -15.64
CA VAL A 39 -11.37 -27.19 -14.58
C VAL A 39 -12.76 -27.25 -13.93
N ILE A 40 -13.36 -26.11 -13.60
CA ILE A 40 -14.72 -26.06 -13.05
C ILE A 40 -15.72 -26.67 -14.05
N VAL A 41 -15.66 -26.27 -15.32
CA VAL A 41 -16.56 -26.77 -16.36
C VAL A 41 -16.41 -28.27 -16.53
N LEU A 42 -15.18 -28.79 -16.62
CA LEU A 42 -14.92 -30.22 -16.75
C LEU A 42 -15.39 -30.99 -15.51
N THR A 43 -15.16 -30.47 -14.33
CA THR A 43 -15.62 -31.10 -13.08
C THR A 43 -17.13 -31.25 -13.07
N LEU A 44 -17.88 -30.20 -13.40
CA LEU A 44 -19.34 -30.23 -13.48
C LEU A 44 -19.81 -31.12 -14.62
N ALA A 45 -19.17 -31.09 -15.78
CA ALA A 45 -19.50 -31.94 -16.93
C ALA A 45 -19.30 -33.42 -16.60
N PHE A 46 -18.18 -33.78 -15.95
CA PHE A 46 -17.95 -35.17 -15.55
C PHE A 46 -18.91 -35.61 -14.46
N ALA A 47 -19.17 -34.79 -13.45
CA ALA A 47 -20.17 -35.09 -12.41
C ALA A 47 -21.56 -35.33 -13.02
N TRP A 48 -21.96 -34.55 -14.01
CA TRP A 48 -23.24 -34.71 -14.71
C TRP A 48 -23.22 -35.93 -15.64
N TRP A 49 -22.14 -36.12 -16.43
CA TRP A 49 -22.04 -37.21 -17.41
C TRP A 49 -21.97 -38.58 -16.74
N PHE A 50 -21.13 -38.72 -15.71
CA PHE A 50 -20.92 -40.01 -15.02
C PHE A 50 -21.85 -40.23 -13.83
N ARG A 51 -23.00 -39.51 -13.75
CA ARG A 51 -24.01 -39.76 -12.72
C ARG A 51 -24.59 -41.16 -12.83
N ALA A 52 -25.00 -41.76 -11.72
CA ALA A 52 -25.47 -43.15 -11.61
C ALA A 52 -26.64 -43.50 -12.56
N GLY A 53 -27.45 -42.53 -12.95
CA GLY A 53 -28.61 -42.75 -13.87
C GLY A 53 -28.29 -42.61 -15.35
N ASN A 54 -27.03 -42.37 -15.75
CA ASN A 54 -26.69 -42.22 -17.18
C ASN A 54 -26.29 -43.57 -17.81
N PRO A 55 -27.11 -44.18 -18.70
CA PRO A 55 -26.78 -45.44 -19.32
C PRO A 55 -25.72 -45.34 -20.42
N TRP A 56 -25.39 -44.12 -20.86
CA TRP A 56 -24.41 -43.87 -21.91
C TRP A 56 -22.98 -43.67 -21.35
N ALA A 57 -22.86 -43.49 -20.02
CA ALA A 57 -21.57 -43.32 -19.38
C ALA A 57 -20.86 -44.66 -19.24
N ARG A 58 -19.81 -44.86 -20.03
CA ARG A 58 -18.96 -46.05 -19.92
C ARG A 58 -18.02 -45.90 -18.74
N ARG A 59 -18.07 -46.84 -17.80
CA ARG A 59 -17.17 -46.91 -16.63
C ARG A 59 -16.09 -47.96 -16.92
N ASP A 60 -14.84 -47.56 -16.70
CA ASP A 60 -13.67 -48.43 -16.77
C ASP A 60 -12.96 -48.45 -15.42
N PRO A 61 -13.30 -49.44 -14.53
CA PRO A 61 -12.73 -49.51 -13.18
C PRO A 61 -11.25 -49.94 -13.16
N GLU A 62 -10.78 -50.57 -14.21
CA GLU A 62 -9.38 -51.04 -14.34
C GLU A 62 -8.44 -49.96 -14.93
N TRP A 63 -8.98 -48.82 -15.32
CA TRP A 63 -8.16 -47.72 -15.84
C TRP A 63 -7.29 -47.12 -14.74
N ALA A 64 -5.96 -47.30 -14.83
CA ALA A 64 -5.01 -46.85 -13.84
C ALA A 64 -4.03 -45.80 -14.36
N TYR A 65 -3.76 -45.77 -15.67
CA TYR A 65 -2.74 -44.90 -16.22
C TYR A 65 -3.00 -44.52 -17.68
N SER A 66 -2.68 -43.26 -18.01
CA SER A 66 -2.59 -42.78 -19.39
C SER A 66 -1.49 -41.72 -19.50
N GLY A 67 -0.41 -42.04 -20.25
CA GLY A 67 0.70 -41.12 -20.42
C GLY A 67 0.31 -39.76 -21.02
N ALA A 68 -0.67 -39.72 -21.93
CA ALA A 68 -1.15 -38.47 -22.52
C ALA A 68 -1.89 -37.61 -21.49
N VAL A 69 -2.69 -38.20 -20.61
CA VAL A 69 -3.38 -37.49 -19.53
C VAL A 69 -2.36 -36.98 -18.51
N GLU A 70 -1.40 -37.81 -18.12
CA GLU A 70 -0.32 -37.44 -17.18
C GLU A 70 0.47 -36.24 -17.69
N VAL A 71 0.94 -36.29 -18.93
CA VAL A 71 1.69 -35.17 -19.55
C VAL A 71 0.85 -33.89 -19.53
N THR A 72 -0.44 -33.96 -19.87
CA THR A 72 -1.32 -32.79 -19.89
C THR A 72 -1.54 -32.21 -18.49
N VAL A 73 -1.84 -33.08 -17.51
CA VAL A 73 -2.13 -32.68 -16.12
C VAL A 73 -0.93 -32.05 -15.43
N TRP A 74 0.30 -32.49 -15.76
CA TRP A 74 1.51 -31.92 -15.19
C TRP A 74 2.05 -30.72 -15.97
N SER A 75 1.93 -30.73 -17.30
CA SER A 75 2.48 -29.65 -18.14
C SER A 75 1.73 -28.34 -17.99
N ILE A 76 0.38 -28.37 -17.88
CA ILE A 76 -0.42 -27.15 -17.76
C ILE A 76 -0.07 -26.38 -16.48
N PRO A 77 -0.11 -26.97 -15.26
CA PRO A 77 0.29 -26.29 -14.06
C PRO A 77 1.76 -25.82 -14.07
N ALA A 78 2.67 -26.63 -14.63
CA ALA A 78 4.08 -26.24 -14.74
C ALA A 78 4.26 -24.97 -15.59
N LEU A 79 3.59 -24.88 -16.75
CA LEU A 79 3.61 -23.70 -17.59
C LEU A 79 2.99 -22.48 -16.89
N VAL A 80 1.88 -22.66 -16.18
CA VAL A 80 1.24 -21.58 -15.40
C VAL A 80 2.18 -21.03 -14.34
N ILE A 81 2.87 -21.91 -13.60
CA ILE A 81 3.85 -21.50 -12.59
C ILE A 81 5.00 -20.71 -13.24
N LEU A 82 5.50 -21.16 -14.39
CA LEU A 82 6.56 -20.46 -15.10
C LEU A 82 6.13 -19.06 -15.56
N PHE A 83 4.92 -18.93 -16.13
CA PHE A 83 4.39 -17.63 -16.57
C PHE A 83 4.12 -16.69 -15.41
N LEU A 84 3.41 -17.16 -14.38
CA LEU A 84 3.11 -16.34 -13.20
C LEU A 84 4.37 -15.98 -12.42
N GLY A 85 5.30 -16.93 -12.28
CA GLY A 85 6.60 -16.69 -11.65
C GLY A 85 7.42 -15.65 -12.43
N GLY A 86 7.42 -15.71 -13.75
CA GLY A 86 8.07 -14.72 -14.61
C GLY A 86 7.46 -13.32 -14.45
N ILE A 87 6.13 -13.20 -14.47
CA ILE A 87 5.42 -11.93 -14.27
C ILE A 87 5.72 -11.37 -12.86
N ALA A 88 5.66 -12.22 -11.84
CA ALA A 88 5.96 -11.80 -10.47
C ALA A 88 7.41 -11.36 -10.30
N TRP A 89 8.36 -12.09 -10.89
CA TRP A 89 9.78 -11.76 -10.85
C TRP A 89 10.06 -10.40 -11.50
N ILE A 90 9.62 -10.21 -12.74
CA ILE A 90 9.81 -8.94 -13.47
C ILE A 90 9.12 -7.81 -12.72
N GLY A 91 7.84 -7.99 -12.33
CA GLY A 91 7.06 -6.98 -11.64
C GLY A 91 7.67 -6.55 -10.31
N SER A 92 8.17 -7.49 -9.51
CA SER A 92 8.80 -7.18 -8.21
C SER A 92 10.10 -6.37 -8.35
N HIS A 93 10.85 -6.56 -9.43
CA HIS A 93 12.06 -5.79 -9.70
C HIS A 93 11.75 -4.42 -10.33
N ASP A 94 10.75 -4.35 -11.20
CA ASP A 94 10.39 -3.11 -11.88
C ASP A 94 9.65 -2.14 -10.95
N LEU A 95 8.84 -2.68 -10.04
CA LEU A 95 8.03 -1.92 -9.10
C LEU A 95 8.61 -1.93 -7.67
N ASP A 96 9.92 -2.10 -7.51
CA ASP A 96 10.57 -1.96 -6.21
C ASP A 96 10.23 -0.59 -5.60
N PRO A 97 9.63 -0.54 -4.39
CA PRO A 97 9.26 0.71 -3.74
C PRO A 97 10.40 1.71 -3.58
N ALA A 98 11.64 1.23 -3.43
CA ALA A 98 12.82 2.06 -3.30
C ALA A 98 13.34 2.62 -4.63
N LYS A 99 12.88 2.07 -5.78
CA LYS A 99 13.33 2.49 -7.10
C LYS A 99 12.79 3.88 -7.45
N PRO A 100 13.66 4.86 -7.77
CA PRO A 100 13.21 6.19 -8.15
C PRO A 100 12.36 6.16 -9.42
N LEU A 101 11.30 6.96 -9.46
CA LEU A 101 10.48 7.14 -10.65
C LEU A 101 11.21 8.00 -11.68
N SER A 102 11.18 7.56 -12.94
CA SER A 102 11.69 8.34 -14.07
C SER A 102 10.76 9.53 -14.34
N SER A 103 11.24 10.75 -14.10
CA SER A 103 10.49 11.97 -14.34
C SER A 103 11.42 13.11 -14.72
N SER A 104 10.91 14.07 -15.49
CA SER A 104 11.60 15.33 -15.79
C SER A 104 11.53 16.34 -14.63
N ARG A 105 10.63 16.10 -13.67
CA ARG A 105 10.48 16.97 -12.48
C ARG A 105 11.30 16.44 -11.32
N PRO A 106 11.95 17.30 -10.53
CA PRO A 106 12.60 16.86 -9.31
C PRO A 106 11.58 16.28 -8.33
N PRO A 107 11.92 15.19 -7.61
CA PRO A 107 11.00 14.56 -6.66
C PRO A 107 10.78 15.47 -5.45
N LEU A 108 9.53 15.50 -4.96
CA LEU A 108 9.21 16.11 -3.67
C LEU A 108 9.59 15.12 -2.56
N ALA A 109 10.51 15.56 -1.68
CA ALA A 109 10.89 14.78 -0.51
C ALA A 109 9.81 14.90 0.58
N VAL A 110 9.41 13.78 1.15
CA VAL A 110 8.46 13.70 2.27
C VAL A 110 8.98 12.67 3.28
N GLN A 111 9.04 13.07 4.55
CA GLN A 111 9.31 12.16 5.66
C GLN A 111 7.97 11.81 6.32
N VAL A 112 7.74 10.52 6.52
CA VAL A 112 6.48 10.00 7.05
C VAL A 112 6.75 9.28 8.37
N VAL A 113 6.03 9.66 9.41
CA VAL A 113 6.11 9.00 10.71
C VAL A 113 4.73 8.45 11.08
N SER A 114 4.62 7.14 11.25
CA SER A 114 3.45 6.55 11.85
C SER A 114 3.49 6.75 13.37
N LEU A 115 2.42 7.29 13.90
CA LEU A 115 2.18 7.49 15.33
C LEU A 115 1.01 6.59 15.77
N ASP A 116 0.70 6.55 17.06
CA ASP A 116 -0.47 5.82 17.54
C ASP A 116 -1.75 6.42 16.97
N TRP A 117 -2.18 5.76 15.89
CA TRP A 117 -3.36 5.90 15.04
C TRP A 117 -3.46 7.20 14.26
N LYS A 118 -2.31 7.82 13.89
CA LYS A 118 -2.24 8.98 12.99
C LYS A 118 -0.94 8.99 12.18
N TRP A 119 -0.93 9.79 11.11
CA TRP A 119 0.17 9.91 10.19
C TRP A 119 0.72 11.32 10.19
N LEU A 120 2.00 11.49 10.52
CA LEU A 120 2.73 12.74 10.41
C LEU A 120 3.50 12.77 9.09
N PHE A 121 3.34 13.84 8.34
CA PHE A 121 4.04 14.14 7.09
C PHE A 121 4.90 15.38 7.27
N ILE A 122 6.21 15.25 7.12
CA ILE A 122 7.17 16.34 7.18
C ILE A 122 7.70 16.55 5.76
N TYR A 123 7.75 17.81 5.32
CA TYR A 123 8.33 18.21 4.05
C TYR A 123 9.67 18.90 4.33
N PRO A 124 10.80 18.16 4.35
CA PRO A 124 12.07 18.68 4.85
C PRO A 124 12.57 19.90 4.07
N ASP A 125 12.48 19.87 2.73
CA ASP A 125 12.94 20.95 1.87
C ASP A 125 12.05 22.19 1.95
N LEU A 126 10.80 22.05 2.42
CA LEU A 126 9.81 23.12 2.53
C LEU A 126 9.69 23.66 3.96
N GLY A 127 10.17 22.92 4.96
CA GLY A 127 10.15 23.28 6.37
C GLY A 127 8.76 23.28 7.01
N VAL A 128 7.80 22.54 6.45
CA VAL A 128 6.41 22.44 6.92
C VAL A 128 6.04 21.00 7.27
N ALA A 129 4.97 20.82 8.05
CA ALA A 129 4.43 19.49 8.36
C ALA A 129 2.90 19.48 8.37
N SER A 130 2.34 18.28 8.19
CA SER A 130 0.89 18.04 8.31
C SER A 130 0.60 16.70 8.97
N VAL A 131 -0.57 16.56 9.56
CA VAL A 131 -1.06 15.31 10.16
C VAL A 131 -2.33 14.88 9.45
N ASN A 132 -2.43 13.57 9.14
CA ASN A 132 -3.56 12.90 8.49
C ASN A 132 -3.99 13.51 7.14
N ARG A 133 -3.17 14.40 6.58
CA ARG A 133 -3.40 14.99 5.26
C ARG A 133 -2.07 15.21 4.52
N LEU A 134 -1.79 14.36 3.54
CA LEU A 134 -0.64 14.48 2.66
C LEU A 134 -1.04 15.31 1.43
N VAL A 135 -0.52 16.53 1.30
CA VAL A 135 -0.80 17.40 0.14
C VAL A 135 0.40 17.38 -0.79
N VAL A 136 0.16 17.10 -2.07
CA VAL A 136 1.23 16.91 -3.07
C VAL A 136 0.86 17.57 -4.41
N PRO A 137 1.82 18.04 -5.20
CA PRO A 137 1.55 18.53 -6.55
C PRO A 137 1.36 17.34 -7.50
N ALA A 138 0.28 17.36 -8.28
CA ALA A 138 0.00 16.35 -9.29
C ALA A 138 1.09 16.30 -10.37
N GLY A 139 1.40 15.10 -10.86
CA GLY A 139 2.44 14.84 -11.85
C GLY A 139 3.86 15.06 -11.35
N THR A 140 4.08 15.12 -10.03
CA THR A 140 5.40 15.24 -9.41
C THR A 140 5.72 13.97 -8.64
N PRO A 141 6.88 13.33 -8.87
CA PRO A 141 7.31 12.18 -8.09
C PRO A 141 7.46 12.53 -6.61
N LEU A 142 7.05 11.62 -5.76
CA LEU A 142 7.25 11.68 -4.32
C LEU A 142 8.38 10.74 -3.95
N ARG A 143 9.35 11.21 -3.21
CA ARG A 143 10.37 10.38 -2.56
C ARG A 143 10.11 10.40 -1.07
N MET A 144 9.56 9.31 -0.55
CA MET A 144 9.18 9.21 0.84
C MET A 144 10.19 8.38 1.64
N GLN A 145 10.53 8.87 2.82
CA GLN A 145 11.25 8.14 3.85
C GLN A 145 10.29 7.89 5.00
N LEU A 146 10.11 6.64 5.40
CA LEU A 146 9.09 6.28 6.36
C LEU A 146 9.72 5.60 7.58
N THR A 147 9.22 5.95 8.77
CA THR A 147 9.54 5.29 10.05
C THR A 147 8.30 5.20 10.92
N SER A 148 8.40 4.52 12.05
CA SER A 148 7.38 4.48 13.08
C SER A 148 7.93 5.07 14.39
N ALA A 149 7.07 5.78 15.11
CA ALA A 149 7.35 6.22 16.47
C ALA A 149 6.86 5.24 17.55
N SER A 150 6.14 4.19 17.14
CA SER A 150 5.58 3.16 18.01
C SER A 150 5.64 1.79 17.34
N VAL A 151 4.57 1.03 17.32
CA VAL A 151 4.46 -0.29 16.70
C VAL A 151 4.57 -0.20 15.17
N MET A 152 4.84 -1.33 14.56
CA MET A 152 4.86 -1.46 13.11
C MET A 152 3.49 -1.12 12.50
N ASN A 153 3.52 -0.31 11.46
CA ASN A 153 2.36 0.05 10.65
C ASN A 153 2.64 -0.23 9.17
N SER A 154 1.62 -0.14 8.33
CA SER A 154 1.78 -0.26 6.88
C SER A 154 1.14 0.95 6.20
N PHE A 155 1.95 1.76 5.57
CA PHE A 155 1.50 2.90 4.77
C PHE A 155 0.93 2.42 3.44
N PHE A 156 -0.31 2.81 3.14
CA PHE A 156 -0.97 2.34 1.94
C PHE A 156 -1.90 3.40 1.34
N VAL A 157 -1.72 3.70 0.05
CA VAL A 157 -2.62 4.52 -0.78
C VAL A 157 -2.99 3.70 -2.02
N PRO A 158 -4.09 2.93 -2.00
CA PRO A 158 -4.42 1.92 -3.00
C PRO A 158 -4.47 2.41 -4.45
N GLN A 159 -4.80 3.67 -4.67
CA GLN A 159 -4.89 4.26 -6.01
C GLN A 159 -3.53 4.75 -6.54
N LEU A 160 -2.49 4.84 -5.72
CA LEU A 160 -1.16 5.32 -6.11
C LEU A 160 -0.12 4.22 -6.18
N GLY A 161 -0.23 3.18 -5.37
CA GLY A 161 0.72 2.06 -5.38
C GLY A 161 0.56 1.11 -4.21
N SER A 162 1.50 0.19 -4.08
CA SER A 162 1.59 -0.80 -3.03
C SER A 162 1.80 -0.20 -1.64
N GLN A 163 1.62 -1.04 -0.65
CA GLN A 163 1.90 -0.73 0.74
C GLN A 163 3.39 -0.94 1.08
N ILE A 164 3.86 -0.19 2.10
CA ILE A 164 5.18 -0.40 2.71
C ILE A 164 5.10 -0.33 4.23
N TYR A 165 5.89 -1.16 4.90
CA TYR A 165 5.97 -1.15 6.35
C TYR A 165 6.76 0.05 6.89
N THR A 166 6.28 0.60 8.00
CA THR A 166 6.97 1.58 8.83
C THR A 166 7.32 0.92 10.16
N MET A 167 8.59 0.98 10.55
CA MET A 167 9.11 0.33 11.76
C MET A 167 9.96 1.31 12.55
N GLY A 168 9.88 1.23 13.89
CA GLY A 168 10.71 2.06 14.77
C GLY A 168 12.19 1.73 14.59
N GLY A 169 13.04 2.76 14.64
CA GLY A 169 14.49 2.60 14.48
C GLY A 169 14.98 2.27 13.07
N MET A 170 14.07 2.11 12.10
CA MET A 170 14.38 1.81 10.71
C MET A 170 13.76 2.84 9.77
N THR A 171 14.40 3.04 8.62
CA THR A 171 13.86 3.89 7.56
C THR A 171 13.58 3.03 6.33
N THR A 172 12.35 3.04 5.86
CA THR A 172 11.96 2.45 4.58
C THR A 172 11.78 3.54 3.53
N SER A 173 11.92 3.20 2.25
CA SER A 173 11.81 4.15 1.14
C SER A 173 10.65 3.75 0.24
N LEU A 174 9.83 4.73 -0.14
CA LEU A 174 8.70 4.53 -1.05
C LEU A 174 8.66 5.68 -2.06
N ASN A 175 8.57 5.33 -3.34
CA ASN A 175 8.39 6.31 -4.41
C ASN A 175 7.01 6.15 -5.01
N LEU A 176 6.21 7.22 -5.01
CA LEU A 176 4.87 7.27 -5.59
C LEU A 176 4.72 8.51 -6.46
N GLN A 177 3.65 8.55 -7.26
CA GLN A 177 3.24 9.72 -8.00
C GLN A 177 1.71 9.69 -8.17
N ALA A 178 1.08 10.85 -7.99
CA ALA A 178 -0.32 11.05 -8.37
C ALA A 178 -0.34 11.83 -9.69
N ASP A 179 -0.86 11.24 -10.76
CA ASP A 179 -0.88 11.87 -12.09
C ASP A 179 -2.00 12.88 -12.21
N THR A 180 -3.15 12.60 -11.60
CA THR A 180 -4.34 13.44 -11.66
C THR A 180 -4.59 14.17 -10.35
N PRO A 181 -5.06 15.43 -10.37
CA PRO A 181 -5.57 16.09 -9.18
C PRO A 181 -6.78 15.34 -8.60
N GLY A 182 -6.78 15.15 -7.28
CA GLY A 182 -7.85 14.42 -6.59
C GLY A 182 -7.53 14.18 -5.12
N THR A 183 -8.47 13.56 -4.41
CA THR A 183 -8.28 13.13 -3.03
C THR A 183 -8.33 11.61 -2.97
N TYR A 184 -7.23 11.01 -2.57
CA TYR A 184 -7.04 9.57 -2.51
C TYR A 184 -7.01 9.12 -1.05
N ALA A 185 -7.76 8.09 -0.74
CA ALA A 185 -7.80 7.54 0.61
C ALA A 185 -6.48 6.81 0.93
N GLY A 186 -5.87 7.19 2.04
CA GLY A 186 -4.74 6.49 2.65
C GLY A 186 -5.14 5.84 3.97
N LEU A 187 -4.50 4.74 4.30
CA LEU A 187 -4.80 3.97 5.51
C LEU A 187 -3.56 3.22 6.03
N SER A 188 -3.62 2.78 7.27
CA SER A 188 -2.73 1.72 7.74
C SER A 188 -3.29 0.36 7.33
N ALA A 189 -2.46 -0.49 6.73
CA ALA A 189 -2.86 -1.83 6.28
C ALA A 189 -2.31 -2.95 7.18
N ASN A 190 -1.72 -2.59 8.33
CA ASN A 190 -1.25 -3.52 9.35
C ASN A 190 -1.88 -3.17 10.70
N PHE A 191 -2.45 -4.17 11.38
CA PHE A 191 -3.10 -3.97 12.67
C PHE A 191 -2.11 -3.43 13.71
N SER A 192 -2.49 -2.34 14.37
CA SER A 192 -1.65 -1.60 15.31
C SER A 192 -2.38 -1.18 16.60
N GLY A 193 -3.36 -1.97 17.04
CA GLY A 193 -4.09 -1.74 18.28
C GLY A 193 -5.45 -1.09 18.10
N ASP A 194 -6.00 -0.53 19.20
CA ASP A 194 -7.41 -0.16 19.35
C ASP A 194 -7.92 0.88 18.34
N GLY A 195 -7.09 1.85 17.96
CA GLY A 195 -7.47 2.90 17.00
C GLY A 195 -7.10 2.58 15.54
N PHE A 196 -6.66 1.36 15.23
CA PHE A 196 -6.26 0.95 13.89
C PHE A 196 -7.34 1.19 12.82
N SER A 197 -8.61 0.90 13.11
CA SER A 197 -9.72 1.08 12.16
C SER A 197 -9.88 2.52 11.67
N ASP A 198 -9.49 3.48 12.49
CA ASP A 198 -9.60 4.91 12.23
C ASP A 198 -8.27 5.56 11.82
N MET A 199 -7.19 4.79 11.73
CA MET A 199 -5.87 5.24 11.28
C MET A 199 -5.85 5.48 9.76
N ARG A 200 -6.53 6.54 9.35
CA ARG A 200 -6.72 6.95 7.96
C ARG A 200 -6.16 8.34 7.72
N PHE A 201 -5.83 8.61 6.47
CA PHE A 201 -5.41 9.94 6.03
C PHE A 201 -5.92 10.21 4.61
N ALA A 202 -5.84 11.47 4.19
CA ALA A 202 -6.16 11.86 2.83
C ALA A 202 -4.87 12.26 2.10
N THR A 203 -4.61 11.67 0.95
CA THR A 203 -3.61 12.15 -0.01
C THR A 203 -4.30 13.07 -1.00
N VAL A 204 -3.98 14.36 -0.94
CA VAL A 204 -4.62 15.41 -1.75
C VAL A 204 -3.63 15.86 -2.82
N ALA A 205 -3.80 15.33 -4.03
CA ALA A 205 -3.04 15.80 -5.20
C ALA A 205 -3.72 17.02 -5.79
N VAL A 206 -2.97 18.11 -5.92
CA VAL A 206 -3.46 19.39 -6.42
C VAL A 206 -2.60 19.89 -7.58
N PRO A 207 -3.15 20.78 -8.46
CA PRO A 207 -2.33 21.50 -9.43
C PRO A 207 -1.16 22.23 -8.74
N PRO A 208 -0.01 22.41 -9.43
CA PRO A 208 1.18 23.03 -8.83
C PRO A 208 0.95 24.44 -8.23
N ASP A 209 0.07 25.23 -8.86
CA ASP A 209 -0.30 26.56 -8.36
C ASP A 209 -1.11 26.51 -7.06
N GLN A 210 -1.98 25.51 -6.93
CA GLN A 210 -2.73 25.27 -5.68
C GLN A 210 -1.83 24.72 -4.58
N PHE A 211 -0.83 23.90 -4.92
CA PHE A 211 0.17 23.46 -3.98
C PHE A 211 0.98 24.62 -3.41
N ALA A 212 1.38 25.56 -4.29
CA ALA A 212 2.08 26.78 -3.86
C ALA A 212 1.23 27.64 -2.91
N ARG A 213 -0.06 27.79 -3.18
CA ARG A 213 -1.00 28.50 -2.28
C ARG A 213 -1.14 27.79 -0.94
N TRP A 214 -1.39 26.48 -0.95
CA TRP A 214 -1.45 25.69 0.27
C TRP A 214 -0.17 25.84 1.12
N LEU A 215 1.00 25.81 0.49
CA LEU A 215 2.27 25.99 1.17
C LEU A 215 2.39 27.38 1.80
N ALA A 216 1.95 28.43 1.10
CA ALA A 216 1.92 29.80 1.62
C ALA A 216 0.97 29.92 2.83
N ASP A 217 -0.21 29.32 2.74
CA ASP A 217 -1.20 29.30 3.83
C ASP A 217 -0.67 28.58 5.07
N VAL A 218 -0.01 27.41 4.88
CA VAL A 218 0.60 26.66 5.99
C VAL A 218 1.73 27.46 6.65
N ARG A 219 2.58 28.12 5.85
CA ARG A 219 3.68 28.96 6.35
C ARG A 219 3.22 30.21 7.07
N ALA A 220 2.06 30.75 6.72
CA ALA A 220 1.45 31.88 7.43
C ALA A 220 0.95 31.48 8.84
N GLY A 221 0.76 30.20 9.10
CA GLY A 221 0.41 29.67 10.42
C GLY A 221 1.57 29.85 11.40
N THR A 222 1.25 30.12 12.66
CA THR A 222 2.23 30.40 13.73
C THR A 222 2.79 29.14 14.41
N GLY A 223 2.23 27.95 14.11
CA GLY A 223 2.62 26.68 14.75
C GLY A 223 4.01 26.23 14.34
N THR A 224 4.84 25.84 15.31
CA THR A 224 6.12 25.18 15.11
C THR A 224 6.04 23.75 15.64
N LEU A 225 6.45 22.77 14.83
CA LEU A 225 6.61 21.40 15.24
C LEU A 225 8.04 21.21 15.77
N ASP A 226 8.18 21.41 17.07
CA ASP A 226 9.40 21.17 17.85
C ASP A 226 9.25 19.92 18.73
N ALA A 227 10.26 19.60 19.52
CA ALA A 227 10.25 18.43 20.41
C ALA A 227 9.05 18.42 21.37
N ALA A 228 8.64 19.58 21.91
CA ALA A 228 7.52 19.65 22.84
C ALA A 228 6.17 19.44 22.17
N SER A 229 5.94 20.09 21.04
CA SER A 229 4.71 19.92 20.23
C SER A 229 4.65 18.52 19.62
N TYR A 230 5.80 17.94 19.22
CA TYR A 230 5.86 16.54 18.80
C TYR A 230 5.52 15.57 19.94
N ALA A 231 6.06 15.75 21.13
CA ALA A 231 5.73 14.90 22.28
C ALA A 231 4.22 14.95 22.63
N ALA A 232 3.57 16.10 22.48
CA ALA A 232 2.13 16.21 22.61
C ALA A 232 1.38 15.49 21.47
N LEU A 233 1.87 15.60 20.23
CA LEU A 233 1.33 14.93 19.07
C LEU A 233 1.50 13.41 19.15
N ALA A 234 2.59 12.90 19.67
CA ALA A 234 2.90 11.47 19.78
C ALA A 234 1.96 10.72 20.73
N ARG A 235 1.25 11.41 21.63
CA ARG A 235 0.28 10.75 22.51
C ARG A 235 -0.80 10.04 21.71
N PRO A 236 -1.22 8.81 22.10
CA PRO A 236 -2.27 8.06 21.41
C PRO A 236 -3.54 8.90 21.22
N ALA A 237 -4.09 8.90 20.02
CA ALA A 237 -5.34 9.59 19.70
C ALA A 237 -6.04 8.96 18.50
N VAL A 238 -7.30 8.55 18.71
CA VAL A 238 -8.14 7.98 17.65
C VAL A 238 -8.80 9.12 16.86
N ALA A 239 -8.91 8.94 15.53
CA ALA A 239 -9.56 9.88 14.62
C ALA A 239 -9.08 11.35 14.76
N ALA A 240 -7.77 11.54 14.97
CA ALA A 240 -7.18 12.86 15.11
C ALA A 240 -7.48 13.74 13.89
N ALA A 241 -7.96 14.96 14.13
CA ALA A 241 -8.25 15.92 13.07
C ALA A 241 -6.95 16.31 12.32
N PRO A 242 -7.03 16.60 11.02
CA PRO A 242 -5.89 17.14 10.26
C PRO A 242 -5.38 18.46 10.87
N ALA A 243 -4.06 18.56 11.00
CA ALA A 243 -3.39 19.75 11.50
C ALA A 243 -2.16 20.06 10.65
N THR A 244 -1.68 21.30 10.70
CA THR A 244 -0.50 21.74 9.95
C THR A 244 0.41 22.61 10.81
N TRP A 245 1.71 22.58 10.49
CA TRP A 245 2.73 23.43 11.12
C TRP A 245 3.51 24.16 10.04
N GLY A 246 3.59 25.48 10.18
CA GLY A 246 4.31 26.34 9.26
C GLY A 246 5.82 26.25 9.40
N ARG A 247 6.32 25.65 10.48
CA ARG A 247 7.75 25.42 10.75
C ARG A 247 7.95 24.06 11.38
N VAL A 248 9.10 23.45 11.09
CA VAL A 248 9.53 22.16 11.68
C VAL A 248 10.95 22.33 12.20
N ALA A 249 11.21 21.84 13.41
CA ALA A 249 12.55 21.82 13.97
C ALA A 249 13.51 21.02 13.06
N PRO A 250 14.70 21.55 12.73
CA PRO A 250 15.67 20.81 11.95
C PRO A 250 16.06 19.51 12.66
N GLY A 251 16.11 18.40 11.90
CA GLY A 251 16.54 17.11 12.44
C GLY A 251 15.48 16.31 13.19
N LEU A 252 14.24 16.82 13.34
CA LEU A 252 13.18 16.14 14.10
C LEU A 252 12.96 14.67 13.65
N PHE A 253 12.99 14.39 12.36
CA PHE A 253 12.83 13.02 11.87
C PHE A 253 13.96 12.10 12.34
N GLN A 254 15.20 12.58 12.33
CA GLN A 254 16.37 11.84 12.80
C GLN A 254 16.33 11.63 14.32
N GLU A 255 15.83 12.59 15.07
CA GLU A 255 15.62 12.46 16.51
C GLU A 255 14.60 11.37 16.82
N ILE A 256 13.44 11.36 16.11
CA ILE A 256 12.42 10.33 16.25
C ILE A 256 13.00 8.95 15.93
N LEU A 257 13.74 8.84 14.83
CA LEU A 257 14.40 7.60 14.42
C LEU A 257 15.38 7.09 15.47
N ALA A 258 16.20 7.99 16.02
CA ALA A 258 17.19 7.65 17.04
C ALA A 258 16.56 7.28 18.40
N GLU A 259 15.44 7.88 18.76
CA GLU A 259 14.70 7.53 19.98
C GLU A 259 14.09 6.14 19.88
N THR A 260 13.43 5.84 18.75
CA THR A 260 12.77 4.54 18.53
C THR A 260 13.77 3.40 18.34
N ALA A 261 14.97 3.68 17.82
CA ALA A 261 16.05 2.69 17.74
C ALA A 261 16.58 2.22 19.11
N LYS A 262 16.34 2.98 20.17
CA LYS A 262 16.74 2.61 21.54
C LYS A 262 15.74 1.71 22.26
N VAL A 263 14.50 1.61 21.72
CA VAL A 263 13.44 0.76 22.31
C VAL A 263 13.62 -0.66 21.79
N PRO A 264 13.86 -1.68 22.65
CA PRO A 264 13.96 -3.07 22.21
C PRO A 264 12.64 -3.53 21.53
N ASP A 265 12.74 -4.37 20.50
CA ASP A 265 11.59 -4.93 19.77
C ASP A 265 10.49 -5.53 20.67
N ALA A 266 10.90 -6.11 21.81
CA ALA A 266 9.98 -6.68 22.80
C ALA A 266 9.07 -5.61 23.48
N ALA A 267 9.51 -4.34 23.54
CA ALA A 267 8.70 -3.26 24.12
C ALA A 267 7.77 -2.61 23.08
N MET A 268 7.98 -2.87 21.80
CA MET A 268 7.10 -2.49 20.69
C MET A 268 6.00 -3.54 20.44
N ALA A 269 6.08 -4.72 21.07
CA ALA A 269 4.98 -5.68 21.08
C ALA A 269 3.80 -5.07 21.84
N MET A 270 2.59 -5.18 21.27
CA MET A 270 1.34 -4.70 21.90
C MET A 270 1.27 -5.14 23.35
N PRO A 271 0.81 -4.25 24.27
CA PRO A 271 0.43 -4.69 25.59
C PRO A 271 -0.60 -5.81 25.44
N ALA A 272 -0.37 -6.93 26.11
CA ALA A 272 -1.35 -8.00 26.17
C ALA A 272 -2.69 -7.39 26.59
N ALA A 273 -3.74 -7.69 25.83
CA ALA A 273 -5.10 -7.27 26.17
C ALA A 273 -5.35 -7.63 27.64
N GLY A 274 -5.47 -6.64 28.49
CA GLY A 274 -5.75 -6.83 29.91
C GLY A 274 -7.07 -7.56 30.08
N GLU A 275 -7.05 -8.52 30.97
CA GLU A 275 -8.19 -9.29 31.48
C GLU A 275 -9.39 -8.43 31.85
#